data_389493c928d0f22d0e4988b599aec21e
#
_entry.id   389493c928d0f22d0e4988b599aec21e
#
_cell.length_a   1.000
_cell.length_b   1.000
_cell.length_c   1.000
_cell.angle_alpha   90.00
_cell.angle_beta   90.00
_cell.angle_gamma   90.00
#
_symmetry.space_group_name_H-M   'P 1'
#
loop_
_entity.id
_entity.type
_entity.pdbx_description
1 polymer ?
#
loop_
_entity_poly.entity_id
_entity_poly.type
_entity_poly.pdbx_seq_one_letter_code
_entity_poly.pdbx_strand_id
1 'polypeptide(L)' 'MSKDFLNLQKQIMKAIEASPLKDSELGGLWADRYGGTPHSATQRVYQWRSSGLPLSVMNLVQLLDVLGYRFTIEKKD' A
#
# COMPACT_ATOMS: atom_id res chain seq x y z
N MET A 1 6.50 12.68 -14.33
CA MET A 1 5.52 12.07 -13.44
C MET A 1 4.42 13.10 -13.15
N SER A 2 3.17 12.71 -13.19
CA SER A 2 2.07 13.64 -13.02
C SER A 2 1.89 14.07 -11.56
N LYS A 3 1.29 15.24 -11.37
CA LYS A 3 0.94 15.75 -10.04
C LYS A 3 -0.01 14.78 -9.33
N ASP A 4 -0.95 14.19 -10.07
CA ASP A 4 -1.94 13.28 -9.51
C ASP A 4 -1.28 12.03 -8.94
N PHE A 5 -0.27 11.51 -9.62
CA PHE A 5 0.48 10.35 -9.14
C PHE A 5 1.24 10.67 -7.85
N LEU A 6 1.89 11.83 -7.80
CA LEU A 6 2.59 12.26 -6.60
C LEU A 6 1.64 12.46 -5.42
N ASN A 7 0.48 13.03 -5.67
CA ASN A 7 -0.53 13.20 -4.63
C ASN A 7 -1.04 11.87 -4.12
N LEU A 8 -1.25 10.91 -5.02
CA LEU A 8 -1.67 9.57 -4.64
C LEU A 8 -0.63 8.90 -3.75
N GLN A 9 0.65 9.00 -4.12
CA GLN A 9 1.73 8.44 -3.31
C GLN A 9 1.74 9.05 -1.90
N LYS A 10 1.59 10.37 -1.80
CA LYS A 10 1.56 11.06 -0.51
C LYS A 10 0.39 10.59 0.35
N GLN A 11 -0.78 10.44 -0.25
CA GLN A 11 -1.97 9.95 0.48
C GLN A 11 -1.77 8.54 0.99
N ILE A 12 -1.18 7.67 0.19
CA ILE A 12 -0.92 6.29 0.59
C ILE A 12 0.12 6.24 1.72
N MET A 13 1.18 7.04 1.61
CA MET A 13 2.19 7.12 2.67
C MET A 13 1.57 7.61 3.99
N LYS A 14 0.68 8.58 3.93
CA LYS A 14 -0.04 9.04 5.12
C LYS A 14 -0.92 7.95 5.71
N ALA A 15 -1.57 7.15 4.84
CA ALA A 15 -2.39 6.03 5.30
C ALA A 15 -1.54 4.98 6.02
N ILE A 16 -0.35 4.68 5.51
CA ILE A 16 0.57 3.76 6.15
C ILE A 16 1.00 4.28 7.52
N GLU A 17 1.37 5.57 7.60
CA GLU A 17 1.79 6.19 8.85
C GLU A 17 0.67 6.26 9.87
N ALA A 18 -0.56 6.50 9.42
CA ALA A 18 -1.73 6.59 10.30
C ALA A 18 -2.22 5.23 10.77
N SER A 19 -1.81 4.15 10.11
CA SER A 19 -2.25 2.80 10.47
C SER A 19 -1.67 2.41 11.84
N PRO A 20 -2.49 1.84 12.73
CA PRO A 20 -1.98 1.32 13.99
C PRO A 20 -1.22 0.02 13.84
N LEU A 21 -1.24 -0.57 12.66
CA LEU A 21 -0.60 -1.86 12.41
C LEU A 21 0.89 -1.69 12.14
N LYS A 22 1.67 -2.62 12.68
CA LYS A 22 3.10 -2.69 12.40
C LYS A 22 3.33 -3.32 11.03
N ASP A 23 4.54 -3.15 10.49
CA ASP A 23 4.88 -3.73 9.19
C ASP A 23 4.67 -5.25 9.16
N SER A 24 4.98 -5.94 10.25
CA SER A 24 4.78 -7.39 10.35
C SER A 24 3.30 -7.76 10.32
N GLU A 25 2.44 -6.94 10.90
CA GLU A 25 1.00 -7.16 10.90
C GLU A 25 0.43 -6.91 9.51
N LEU A 26 0.84 -5.85 8.85
CA LEU A 26 0.44 -5.56 7.47
C LEU A 26 0.91 -6.66 6.51
N GLY A 27 2.15 -7.11 6.69
CA GLY A 27 2.68 -8.21 5.90
C GLY A 27 1.92 -9.51 6.09
N GLY A 28 1.55 -9.81 7.34
CA GLY A 28 0.75 -10.99 7.65
C GLY A 28 -0.61 -10.97 7.00
N LEU A 29 -1.31 -9.83 7.06
CA LEU A 29 -2.60 -9.66 6.41
C LEU A 29 -2.49 -9.79 4.90
N TRP A 30 -1.45 -9.21 4.31
CA TRP A 30 -1.22 -9.30 2.88
C TRP A 30 -1.04 -10.74 2.43
N ALA A 31 -0.17 -11.48 3.13
CA ALA A 31 0.09 -12.88 2.80
C ALA A 31 -1.18 -13.73 2.96
N ASP A 32 -1.98 -13.45 3.97
CA ASP A 32 -3.22 -14.14 4.22
C ASP A 32 -4.23 -13.94 3.08
N ARG A 33 -4.32 -12.71 2.54
CA ARG A 33 -5.29 -12.38 1.51
C ARG A 33 -4.81 -12.70 0.10
N TYR A 34 -3.54 -12.46 -0.18
CA TYR A 34 -3.01 -12.47 -1.54
C TYR A 34 -1.95 -13.55 -1.78
N GLY A 35 -1.57 -14.28 -0.74
CA GLY A 35 -0.58 -15.34 -0.86
C GLY A 35 0.84 -14.86 -0.63
N GLY A 36 1.78 -15.79 -0.69
CA GLY A 36 3.16 -15.55 -0.36
C GLY A 36 3.43 -15.77 1.13
N THR A 37 4.63 -15.41 1.57
CA THR A 37 5.00 -15.56 2.97
C THR A 37 4.85 -14.23 3.71
N PRO A 38 4.50 -14.26 5.00
CA PRO A 38 4.43 -13.04 5.80
C PRO A 38 5.75 -12.27 5.82
N HIS A 39 6.87 -12.99 5.83
CA HIS A 39 8.19 -12.38 5.84
C HIS A 39 8.46 -11.54 4.58
N SER A 40 8.17 -12.11 3.40
CA SER A 40 8.34 -11.39 2.14
C SER A 40 7.44 -10.16 2.06
N ALA A 41 6.19 -10.30 2.46
CA ALA A 41 5.24 -9.20 2.46
C ALA A 41 5.68 -8.09 3.43
N THR A 42 6.16 -8.46 4.61
CA THR A 42 6.67 -7.51 5.59
C THR A 42 7.86 -6.72 5.03
N GLN A 43 8.77 -7.40 4.32
CA GLN A 43 9.90 -6.72 3.70
C GLN A 43 9.46 -5.74 2.62
N ARG A 44 8.43 -6.09 1.84
CA ARG A 44 7.88 -5.17 0.84
C ARG A 44 7.31 -3.91 1.48
N VAL A 45 6.55 -4.05 2.55
CA VAL A 45 5.99 -2.90 3.27
C VAL A 45 7.14 -2.02 3.79
N TYR A 46 8.16 -2.63 4.36
CA TYR A 46 9.32 -1.90 4.85
C TYR A 46 10.02 -1.14 3.72
N GLN A 47 10.22 -1.78 2.56
CA GLN A 47 10.85 -1.14 1.41
C GLN A 47 10.03 0.05 0.91
N TRP A 48 8.71 -0.10 0.85
CA TRP A 48 7.85 1.00 0.39
C TRP A 48 7.90 2.17 1.35
N ARG A 49 7.98 1.89 2.64
CA ARG A 49 8.07 2.95 3.66
C ARG A 49 9.40 3.69 3.58
N SER A 50 10.49 3.01 3.29
CA SER A 50 11.83 3.61 3.30
C SER A 50 12.30 4.10 1.93
N SER A 51 11.92 3.41 0.85
CA SER A 51 12.44 3.70 -0.50
C SER A 51 11.41 4.22 -1.48
N GLY A 52 10.14 4.22 -1.11
CA GLY A 52 9.06 4.68 -1.96
C GLY A 52 8.13 3.57 -2.41
N LEU A 53 6.95 3.98 -2.84
CA LEU A 53 5.88 3.06 -3.22
C LEU A 53 6.14 2.43 -4.59
N PRO A 54 5.59 1.24 -4.83
CA PRO A 54 5.69 0.60 -6.14
C PRO A 54 4.88 1.36 -7.19
N LEU A 55 5.31 1.26 -8.44
CA LEU A 55 4.56 1.84 -9.56
C LEU A 55 3.41 0.95 -10.04
N SER A 56 3.35 -0.30 -9.57
CA SER A 56 2.32 -1.24 -9.97
C SER A 56 0.98 -0.90 -9.34
N VAL A 57 -0.03 -0.70 -10.17
CA VAL A 57 -1.39 -0.43 -9.70
C VAL A 57 -1.92 -1.59 -8.85
N MET A 58 -1.63 -2.82 -9.27
CA MET A 58 -2.08 -4.00 -8.53
C MET A 58 -1.54 -3.98 -7.09
N ASN A 59 -0.26 -3.70 -6.91
CA ASN A 59 0.34 -3.64 -5.58
C ASN A 59 -0.25 -2.52 -4.74
N LEU A 60 -0.53 -1.36 -5.35
CA LEU A 60 -1.14 -0.24 -4.65
C LEU A 60 -2.56 -0.57 -4.20
N VAL A 61 -3.35 -1.21 -5.06
CA VAL A 61 -4.71 -1.62 -4.73
C VAL A 61 -4.70 -2.62 -3.58
N GLN A 62 -3.81 -3.60 -3.62
CA GLN A 62 -3.67 -4.60 -2.57
C GLN A 62 -3.24 -3.98 -1.25
N LEU A 63 -2.29 -3.06 -1.30
CA LEU A 63 -1.82 -2.36 -0.10
C LEU A 63 -2.96 -1.56 0.54
N LEU A 64 -3.72 -0.83 -0.26
CA LEU A 64 -4.84 -0.04 0.25
C LEU A 64 -5.90 -0.95 0.88
N ASP A 65 -6.18 -2.09 0.26
CA ASP A 65 -7.13 -3.06 0.81
C ASP A 65 -6.71 -3.54 2.19
N VAL A 66 -5.43 -3.90 2.35
CA VAL A 66 -4.91 -4.35 3.64
C VAL A 66 -4.96 -3.25 4.68
N LEU A 67 -4.78 -1.99 4.28
CA LEU A 67 -4.88 -0.84 5.17
C LEU A 67 -6.32 -0.47 5.53
N GLY A 68 -7.32 -1.08 4.88
CA GLY A 68 -8.73 -0.81 5.13
C GLY A 68 -9.33 0.25 4.23
N TYR A 69 -8.69 0.58 3.13
CA TYR A 69 -9.18 1.57 2.17
C TYR A 69 -9.65 0.89 0.89
N ARG A 70 -10.40 1.64 0.12
CA ARG A 70 -10.87 1.21 -1.20
C ARG A 70 -10.29 2.12 -2.26
N PHE A 71 -9.79 1.53 -3.33
CA PHE A 71 -9.36 2.29 -4.50
C PHE A 71 -10.54 2.43 -5.45
N THR A 72 -10.94 3.67 -5.75
CA THR A 72 -12.07 3.94 -6.63
C THR A 72 -11.63 4.80 -7.80
N ILE A 73 -12.36 4.67 -8.91
CA ILE A 73 -12.17 5.50 -10.08
C ILE A 73 -13.39 6.41 -10.23
N GLU A 74 -13.15 7.71 -10.30
CA GLU A 74 -14.20 8.70 -10.47
C GLU A 74 -14.07 9.33 -11.85
N LYS A 75 -15.22 9.53 -12.49
CA LYS A 75 -15.24 10.20 -13.79
C LYS A 75 -14.97 11.69 -13.60
N LYS A 76 -14.03 12.18 -14.35
CA LYS A 76 -13.70 13.61 -14.34
C LYS A 76 -14.67 14.35 -15.28
N ASP A 77 -15.25 15.41 -14.77
CA ASP A 77 -16.15 16.27 -15.55
C ASP A 77 -15.40 17.12 -16.56
#